data_c3c3382834c6d97e519bf3c69e6f7130
#
_entry.id   c3c3382834c6d97e519bf3c69e6f7130
#
_cell.length_a   1.000
_cell.length_b   1.000
_cell.length_c   1.000
_cell.angle_alpha   90.00
_cell.angle_beta   90.00
_cell.angle_gamma   90.00
#
_symmetry.space_group_name_H-M   'P 1'
#
loop_
_entity.id
_entity.type
_entity.pdbx_description
1 polymer ?
#
loop_
_entity_poly.entity_id
_entity_poly.type
_entity_poly.pdbx_seq_one_letter_code
_entity_poly.pdbx_strand_id
1 'polypeptide(L)'
;MNEAKPFVIDKRLVWEAYHKVKENKGSAGIDKVDQKTFDKEMSKNLYKIWNRMSSGCYFPKAVKLVEIPKSNGGTRPLDIPTIEDRIAQQVVVSVLTPILEPIFKEDSYGYRPGKGAHQAIAKAKERCYVNPWVLDMDISKFFDTINHELLMKAVRKHTEEKWVLLYIERWLKVPYQTSKGEVIERTMGVPQGSVIGPVLANLFLHYVFDEWMSRNYPTI
;
A
#
# COMPACT_ATOMS: atom_id res chain seq x y z
N MET A 1 1.91 8.77 34.92
CA MET A 1 2.47 7.77 34.00
C MET A 1 2.94 8.51 32.74
N ASN A 2 4.22 8.35 32.41
CA ASN A 2 4.79 9.07 31.23
C ASN A 2 4.20 8.52 29.94
N GLU A 3 3.22 9.21 29.35
CA GLU A 3 2.62 8.90 28.05
C GLU A 3 3.54 9.29 26.85
N ALA A 4 4.84 9.14 27.02
CA ALA A 4 5.79 9.45 25.95
C ALA A 4 5.62 8.55 24.70
N LYS A 5 4.87 7.45 24.81
CA LYS A 5 4.58 6.50 23.73
C LYS A 5 3.13 6.02 23.81
N PRO A 6 2.19 6.80 23.22
CA PRO A 6 0.77 6.46 23.25
C PRO A 6 0.41 5.18 22.47
N PHE A 7 1.33 4.68 21.63
CA PHE A 7 1.09 3.50 20.80
C PHE A 7 2.01 2.34 21.17
N VAL A 8 1.42 1.18 21.39
CA VAL A 8 2.16 -0.07 21.65
C VAL A 8 2.45 -0.74 20.32
N ILE A 9 3.69 -0.58 19.82
CA ILE A 9 4.16 -1.21 18.57
C ILE A 9 5.33 -2.13 18.93
N ASP A 10 5.22 -3.43 18.61
CA ASP A 10 6.31 -4.38 18.85
C ASP A 10 7.50 -4.03 17.94
N LYS A 11 8.70 -3.96 18.54
CA LYS A 11 9.96 -3.75 17.80
C LYS A 11 10.24 -4.82 16.78
N ARG A 12 9.76 -6.05 17.01
CA ARG A 12 9.88 -7.16 16.08
C ARG A 12 9.21 -6.88 14.74
N LEU A 13 8.04 -6.23 14.76
CA LEU A 13 7.36 -5.83 13.53
C LEU A 13 8.22 -4.92 12.65
N VAL A 14 8.96 -3.99 13.26
CA VAL A 14 9.86 -3.09 12.52
C VAL A 14 11.06 -3.87 11.95
N TRP A 15 11.59 -4.83 12.71
CA TRP A 15 12.66 -5.71 12.26
C TRP A 15 12.22 -6.58 11.08
N GLU A 16 11.07 -7.23 11.18
CA GLU A 16 10.52 -8.07 10.12
C GLU A 16 10.18 -7.25 8.86
N ALA A 17 9.61 -6.06 9.06
CA ALA A 17 9.31 -5.12 7.98
C ALA A 17 10.57 -4.70 7.22
N TYR A 18 11.67 -4.44 7.94
CA TYR A 18 12.95 -4.13 7.32
C TYR A 18 13.42 -5.26 6.40
N HIS A 19 13.39 -6.51 6.84
CA HIS A 19 13.82 -7.65 6.03
C HIS A 19 12.98 -7.78 4.76
N LYS A 20 11.65 -7.68 4.85
CA LYS A 20 10.76 -7.69 3.68
C LYS A 20 11.05 -6.56 2.70
N VAL A 21 11.32 -5.34 3.20
CA VAL A 21 11.66 -4.20 2.34
C VAL A 21 13.02 -4.40 1.67
N LYS A 22 14.00 -4.95 2.40
CA LYS A 22 15.35 -5.23 1.87
C LYS A 22 15.33 -6.26 0.75
N GLU A 23 14.52 -7.30 0.84
CA GLU A 23 14.36 -8.33 -0.20
C GLU A 23 13.89 -7.74 -1.53
N ASN A 24 13.07 -6.71 -1.51
CA ASN A 24 12.53 -6.06 -2.71
C ASN A 24 13.52 -5.16 -3.46
N LYS A 25 14.73 -4.92 -2.92
CA LYS A 25 15.82 -4.16 -3.57
C LYS A 25 15.39 -2.85 -4.23
N GLY A 26 14.46 -2.11 -3.61
CA GLY A 26 13.91 -0.89 -4.18
C GLY A 26 14.93 0.27 -4.24
N SER A 27 14.75 1.17 -5.20
CA SER A 27 15.58 2.36 -5.38
C SER A 27 15.44 3.38 -4.23
N ALA A 28 16.41 4.29 -4.09
CA ALA A 28 16.36 5.37 -3.11
C ALA A 28 15.20 6.34 -3.38
N GLY A 29 14.59 6.84 -2.31
CA GLY A 29 13.56 7.87 -2.35
C GLY A 29 14.14 9.28 -2.56
N ILE A 30 13.37 10.28 -2.14
CA ILE A 30 13.74 11.70 -2.24
C ILE A 30 15.00 12.05 -1.42
N ASP A 31 15.26 11.33 -0.33
CA ASP A 31 16.42 11.52 0.55
C ASP A 31 17.70 10.92 0.02
N LYS A 32 17.66 10.29 -1.15
CA LYS A 32 18.79 9.63 -1.81
C LYS A 32 19.47 8.53 -0.96
N VAL A 33 18.84 8.07 0.12
CA VAL A 33 19.35 6.99 0.96
C VAL A 33 19.01 5.66 0.29
N ASP A 34 20.03 4.95 -0.16
CA ASP A 34 19.90 3.60 -0.68
C ASP A 34 20.02 2.55 0.44
N GLN A 35 19.76 1.28 0.11
CA GLN A 35 19.80 0.19 1.08
C GLN A 35 21.18 0.06 1.75
N LYS A 36 22.25 0.21 0.99
CA LYS A 36 23.62 0.10 1.55
C LYS A 36 23.91 1.19 2.57
N THR A 37 23.46 2.41 2.29
CA THR A 37 23.62 3.56 3.19
C THR A 37 22.75 3.39 4.44
N PHE A 38 21.52 2.91 4.28
CA PHE A 38 20.62 2.63 5.42
C PHE A 38 21.20 1.55 6.34
N ASP A 39 21.80 0.50 5.76
CA ASP A 39 22.35 -0.65 6.50
C ASP A 39 23.58 -0.29 7.35
N LYS A 40 24.34 0.77 7.02
CA LYS A 40 25.50 1.22 7.82
C LYS A 40 25.12 1.57 9.26
N GLU A 41 23.92 2.12 9.48
CA GLU A 41 23.40 2.48 10.80
C GLU A 41 22.05 1.78 11.08
N MET A 42 21.87 0.56 10.60
CA MET A 42 20.62 -0.18 10.61
C MET A 42 19.91 -0.13 11.97
N SER A 43 20.58 -0.54 13.04
CA SER A 43 19.97 -0.61 14.38
C SER A 43 19.46 0.75 14.86
N LYS A 44 20.22 1.81 14.63
CA LYS A 44 19.87 3.18 14.95
C LYS A 44 18.68 3.67 14.12
N ASN A 45 18.67 3.35 12.83
CA ASN A 45 17.61 3.72 11.91
C ASN A 45 16.30 3.00 12.27
N LEU A 46 16.33 1.70 12.56
CA LEU A 46 15.16 0.93 12.97
C LEU A 46 14.62 1.40 14.33
N TYR A 47 15.51 1.68 15.30
CA TYR A 47 15.09 2.25 16.58
C TYR A 47 14.39 3.60 16.39
N LYS A 48 14.91 4.46 15.51
CA LYS A 48 14.32 5.77 15.19
C LYS A 48 12.90 5.62 14.58
N ILE A 49 12.72 4.70 13.63
CA ILE A 49 11.42 4.41 13.05
C ILE A 49 10.44 3.95 14.14
N TRP A 50 10.81 2.92 14.89
CA TRP A 50 9.99 2.39 15.97
C TRP A 50 9.62 3.46 16.99
N ASN A 51 10.61 4.25 17.44
CA ASN A 51 10.40 5.28 18.45
C ASN A 51 9.43 6.37 17.99
N ARG A 52 9.59 6.84 16.74
CA ARG A 52 8.71 7.84 16.14
C ARG A 52 7.30 7.30 15.89
N MET A 53 7.17 6.07 15.41
CA MET A 53 5.86 5.45 15.24
C MET A 53 5.15 5.26 16.58
N SER A 54 5.85 4.74 17.60
CA SER A 54 5.27 4.53 18.93
C SER A 54 4.87 5.82 19.65
N SER A 55 5.55 6.93 19.37
CA SER A 55 5.23 8.25 19.93
C SER A 55 4.22 9.07 19.11
N GLY A 56 3.73 8.56 17.98
CA GLY A 56 2.84 9.32 17.10
C GLY A 56 3.55 10.41 16.28
N CYS A 57 4.87 10.54 16.40
CA CYS A 57 5.67 11.59 15.76
C CYS A 57 6.33 11.16 14.45
N TYR A 58 5.89 10.04 13.84
CA TYR A 58 6.35 9.65 12.54
C TYR A 58 5.59 10.43 11.45
N PHE A 59 6.31 11.23 10.67
CA PHE A 59 5.78 11.95 9.52
C PHE A 59 6.49 11.47 8.26
N PRO A 60 5.75 10.97 7.25
CA PRO A 60 6.33 10.52 5.99
C PRO A 60 6.95 11.71 5.24
N LYS A 61 8.02 11.43 4.51
CA LYS A 61 8.61 12.39 3.58
C LYS A 61 7.83 12.40 2.27
N ALA A 62 7.94 13.50 1.50
CA ALA A 62 7.42 13.53 0.15
C ALA A 62 7.93 12.33 -0.67
N VAL A 63 7.08 11.74 -1.50
CA VAL A 63 7.50 10.67 -2.39
C VAL A 63 8.18 11.26 -3.64
N LYS A 64 9.19 10.56 -4.14
CA LYS A 64 9.87 10.94 -5.38
C LYS A 64 9.05 10.45 -6.57
N LEU A 65 8.53 11.37 -7.39
CA LEU A 65 7.84 11.03 -8.62
C LEU A 65 8.83 10.71 -9.73
N VAL A 66 8.67 9.55 -10.35
CA VAL A 66 9.44 9.12 -11.54
C VAL A 66 8.46 8.68 -12.62
N GLU A 67 8.64 9.17 -13.83
CA GLU A 67 7.85 8.72 -14.98
C GLU A 67 8.53 7.55 -15.68
N ILE A 68 7.83 6.42 -15.77
CA ILE A 68 8.32 5.21 -16.43
C ILE A 68 7.66 5.10 -17.81
N PRO A 69 8.44 4.95 -18.90
CA PRO A 69 7.88 4.74 -20.23
C PRO A 69 7.02 3.47 -20.29
N LYS A 70 5.88 3.55 -21.00
CA LYS A 70 5.03 2.40 -21.31
C LYS A 70 5.41 1.81 -22.68
N SER A 71 5.19 0.51 -22.88
CA SER A 71 5.44 -0.19 -24.15
C SER A 71 4.59 0.33 -25.32
N ASN A 72 3.41 0.89 -25.02
CA ASN A 72 2.46 1.43 -26.02
C ASN A 72 2.59 2.95 -26.21
N GLY A 73 3.68 3.57 -25.75
CA GLY A 73 3.85 5.02 -25.72
C GLY A 73 3.21 5.66 -24.49
N GLY A 74 3.66 6.87 -24.15
CA GLY A 74 3.26 7.58 -22.92
C GLY A 74 4.08 7.16 -21.70
N THR A 75 3.73 7.71 -20.54
CA THR A 75 4.43 7.46 -19.27
C THR A 75 3.47 6.94 -18.20
N ARG A 76 4.04 6.25 -17.21
CA ARG A 76 3.35 5.84 -15.99
C ARG A 76 4.05 6.50 -14.81
N PRO A 77 3.35 7.29 -14.00
CA PRO A 77 3.92 7.84 -12.78
C PRO A 77 4.18 6.72 -11.77
N LEU A 78 5.34 6.77 -11.13
CA LEU A 78 5.71 5.91 -10.02
C LEU A 78 6.17 6.76 -8.85
N ASP A 79 5.51 6.61 -7.73
CA ASP A 79 5.86 7.24 -6.47
C ASP A 79 6.88 6.38 -5.72
N ILE A 80 8.06 6.90 -5.46
CA ILE A 80 9.13 6.18 -4.77
C ILE A 80 9.25 6.72 -3.33
N PRO A 81 8.71 6.02 -2.32
CA PRO A 81 8.90 6.39 -0.92
C PRO A 81 10.34 6.16 -0.48
N THR A 82 10.76 6.80 0.60
CA THR A 82 12.04 6.52 1.26
C THR A 82 12.06 5.09 1.83
N ILE A 83 13.26 4.56 2.11
CA ILE A 83 13.37 3.24 2.77
C ILE A 83 12.72 3.28 4.15
N GLU A 84 12.89 4.39 4.89
CA GLU A 84 12.24 4.62 6.19
C GLU A 84 10.71 4.50 6.08
N ASP A 85 10.10 5.14 5.07
CA ASP A 85 8.66 5.07 4.83
C ASP A 85 8.18 3.69 4.40
N ARG A 86 8.95 3.00 3.54
CA ARG A 86 8.60 1.62 3.15
C ARG A 86 8.57 0.68 4.35
N ILE A 87 9.54 0.80 5.26
CA ILE A 87 9.56 0.00 6.50
C ILE A 87 8.36 0.35 7.38
N ALA A 88 8.08 1.62 7.60
CA ALA A 88 6.94 2.05 8.39
C ALA A 88 5.59 1.58 7.79
N GLN A 89 5.43 1.67 6.48
CA GLN A 89 4.26 1.13 5.77
C GLN A 89 4.16 -0.39 5.90
N GLN A 90 5.29 -1.10 5.77
CA GLN A 90 5.32 -2.56 5.91
C GLN A 90 4.92 -3.02 7.32
N VAL A 91 5.23 -2.25 8.38
CA VAL A 91 4.73 -2.51 9.73
C VAL A 91 3.20 -2.51 9.75
N VAL A 92 2.58 -1.50 9.17
CA VAL A 92 1.11 -1.41 9.08
C VAL A 92 0.52 -2.52 8.21
N VAL A 93 1.14 -2.83 7.06
CA VAL A 93 0.74 -3.95 6.20
C VAL A 93 0.76 -5.28 6.95
N SER A 94 1.79 -5.52 7.78
CA SER A 94 1.91 -6.76 8.55
C SER A 94 0.79 -6.93 9.58
N VAL A 95 0.23 -5.82 10.09
CA VAL A 95 -0.92 -5.86 11.02
C VAL A 95 -2.25 -5.95 10.28
N LEU A 96 -2.40 -5.25 9.15
CA LEU A 96 -3.66 -5.23 8.40
C LEU A 96 -3.90 -6.51 7.60
N THR A 97 -2.87 -7.11 7.01
CA THR A 97 -3.03 -8.27 6.11
C THR A 97 -3.77 -9.42 6.77
N PRO A 98 -3.44 -9.88 8.00
CA PRO A 98 -4.19 -10.96 8.65
C PRO A 98 -5.66 -10.64 8.91
N ILE A 99 -6.00 -9.36 9.05
CA ILE A 99 -7.37 -8.89 9.30
C ILE A 99 -8.16 -8.83 7.99
N LEU A 100 -7.53 -8.37 6.92
CA LEU A 100 -8.19 -8.11 5.64
C LEU A 100 -8.21 -9.32 4.70
N GLU A 101 -7.21 -10.19 4.77
CA GLU A 101 -7.11 -11.35 3.87
C GLU A 101 -8.34 -12.26 3.89
N PRO A 102 -8.96 -12.55 5.05
CA PRO A 102 -10.16 -13.41 5.12
C PRO A 102 -11.42 -12.81 4.48
N ILE A 103 -11.49 -11.49 4.29
CA ILE A 103 -12.69 -10.85 3.71
C ILE A 103 -12.66 -10.79 2.19
N PHE A 104 -11.48 -10.86 1.58
CA PHE A 104 -11.35 -10.79 0.14
C PHE A 104 -11.92 -12.02 -0.56
N LYS A 105 -12.58 -11.81 -1.69
CA LYS A 105 -13.11 -12.91 -2.50
C LYS A 105 -12.00 -13.86 -2.96
N GLU A 106 -12.33 -15.14 -3.09
CA GLU A 106 -11.36 -16.17 -3.49
C GLU A 106 -10.71 -15.84 -4.83
N ASP A 107 -11.46 -15.30 -5.77
CA ASP A 107 -11.00 -14.96 -7.12
C ASP A 107 -10.38 -13.56 -7.26
N SER A 108 -10.10 -12.89 -6.16
CA SER A 108 -9.24 -11.71 -6.15
C SER A 108 -7.79 -12.13 -6.05
N TYR A 109 -6.96 -11.83 -7.04
CA TYR A 109 -5.58 -12.34 -7.16
C TYR A 109 -4.50 -11.27 -7.02
N GLY A 110 -4.84 -10.00 -7.18
CA GLY A 110 -3.87 -8.91 -7.20
C GLY A 110 -3.22 -8.66 -5.86
N TYR A 111 -1.88 -8.71 -5.79
CA TYR A 111 -1.08 -8.31 -4.63
C TYR A 111 -1.41 -9.02 -3.31
N ARG A 112 -1.98 -10.21 -3.35
CA ARG A 112 -2.34 -10.99 -2.16
C ARG A 112 -1.32 -12.09 -1.87
N PRO A 113 -1.08 -12.42 -0.58
CA PRO A 113 -0.22 -13.55 -0.20
C PRO A 113 -0.70 -14.87 -0.81
N GLY A 114 0.22 -15.65 -1.40
CA GLY A 114 -0.10 -16.95 -2.00
C GLY A 114 -0.97 -16.90 -3.27
N LYS A 115 -1.33 -15.73 -3.77
CA LYS A 115 -2.06 -15.51 -5.01
C LYS A 115 -1.15 -14.93 -6.10
N GLY A 116 -1.40 -15.28 -7.37
CA GLY A 116 -0.58 -14.78 -8.47
C GLY A 116 -1.24 -14.90 -9.83
N ALA A 117 -0.63 -14.30 -10.84
CA ALA A 117 -1.15 -14.22 -12.20
C ALA A 117 -1.42 -15.59 -12.83
N HIS A 118 -0.58 -16.59 -12.59
CA HIS A 118 -0.78 -17.95 -13.12
C HIS A 118 -2.06 -18.61 -12.59
N GLN A 119 -2.37 -18.41 -11.32
CA GLN A 119 -3.60 -18.92 -10.71
C GLN A 119 -4.82 -18.18 -11.27
N ALA A 120 -4.74 -16.86 -11.46
CA ALA A 120 -5.80 -16.07 -12.09
C ALA A 120 -6.09 -16.55 -13.51
N ILE A 121 -5.03 -16.76 -14.31
CA ILE A 121 -5.15 -17.28 -15.70
C ILE A 121 -5.78 -18.67 -15.71
N ALA A 122 -5.34 -19.58 -14.81
CA ALA A 122 -5.91 -20.92 -14.73
C ALA A 122 -7.40 -20.88 -14.40
N LYS A 123 -7.80 -20.02 -13.46
CA LYS A 123 -9.22 -19.85 -13.07
C LYS A 123 -10.05 -19.20 -14.18
N ALA A 124 -9.52 -18.18 -14.83
CA ALA A 124 -10.17 -17.57 -15.98
C ALA A 124 -10.39 -18.59 -17.11
N LYS A 125 -9.36 -19.39 -17.43
CA LYS A 125 -9.46 -20.46 -18.43
C LYS A 125 -10.56 -21.46 -18.08
N GLU A 126 -10.60 -21.96 -16.85
CA GLU A 126 -11.65 -22.88 -16.35
C GLU A 126 -13.05 -22.30 -16.60
N ARG A 127 -13.27 -21.02 -16.22
CA ARG A 127 -14.56 -20.37 -16.38
C ARG A 127 -14.95 -20.10 -17.85
N CYS A 128 -13.98 -19.79 -18.72
CA CYS A 128 -14.24 -19.61 -20.13
C CYS A 128 -14.72 -20.87 -20.85
N TYR A 129 -14.48 -22.07 -20.31
CA TYR A 129 -15.02 -23.31 -20.89
C TYR A 129 -16.50 -23.52 -20.59
N VAL A 130 -17.04 -22.94 -19.52
CA VAL A 130 -18.43 -23.13 -19.10
C VAL A 130 -19.32 -21.90 -19.33
N ASN A 131 -18.74 -20.75 -19.54
CA ASN A 131 -19.46 -19.50 -19.77
C ASN A 131 -19.24 -18.99 -21.20
N PRO A 132 -20.30 -18.71 -21.97
CA PRO A 132 -20.18 -18.28 -23.37
C PRO A 132 -19.76 -16.81 -23.53
N TRP A 133 -19.81 -16.02 -22.46
CA TRP A 133 -19.49 -14.59 -22.47
C TRP A 133 -18.40 -14.24 -21.48
N VAL A 134 -17.49 -13.35 -21.91
CA VAL A 134 -16.45 -12.75 -21.05
C VAL A 134 -16.58 -11.24 -21.12
N LEU A 135 -16.65 -10.59 -19.97
CA LEU A 135 -16.59 -9.14 -19.85
C LEU A 135 -15.22 -8.75 -19.29
N ASP A 136 -14.43 -8.06 -20.10
CA ASP A 136 -13.14 -7.50 -19.70
C ASP A 136 -13.32 -6.02 -19.36
N MET A 137 -12.91 -5.64 -18.15
CA MET A 137 -13.05 -4.27 -17.64
C MET A 137 -11.73 -3.81 -17.02
N ASP A 138 -11.36 -2.57 -17.29
CA ASP A 138 -10.21 -1.90 -16.66
C ASP A 138 -10.65 -0.57 -16.03
N ILE A 139 -10.05 -0.24 -14.87
CA ILE A 139 -10.33 1.01 -14.17
C ILE A 139 -9.23 2.01 -14.48
N SER A 140 -9.58 3.03 -15.26
CA SER A 140 -8.64 4.09 -15.62
C SER A 140 -8.17 4.86 -14.39
N LYS A 141 -6.84 5.02 -14.25
CA LYS A 141 -6.21 5.80 -13.17
C LYS A 141 -6.68 5.41 -11.77
N PHE A 142 -6.96 4.14 -11.53
CA PHE A 142 -7.56 3.67 -10.28
C PHE A 142 -6.82 4.19 -9.04
N PHE A 143 -5.49 3.99 -8.96
CA PHE A 143 -4.69 4.45 -7.82
C PHE A 143 -4.74 5.97 -7.63
N ASP A 144 -4.88 6.74 -8.70
CA ASP A 144 -4.84 8.20 -8.66
C ASP A 144 -6.18 8.81 -8.24
N THR A 145 -7.28 8.04 -8.32
CA THR A 145 -8.65 8.54 -8.13
C THR A 145 -9.37 7.99 -6.89
N ILE A 146 -8.73 7.13 -6.11
CA ILE A 146 -9.32 6.61 -4.87
C ILE A 146 -9.66 7.76 -3.91
N ASN A 147 -10.92 7.84 -3.51
CA ASN A 147 -11.40 8.83 -2.54
C ASN A 147 -10.90 8.47 -1.14
N HIS A 148 -10.19 9.40 -0.48
CA HIS A 148 -9.60 9.19 0.83
C HIS A 148 -10.64 8.95 1.94
N GLU A 149 -11.77 9.65 1.92
CA GLU A 149 -12.81 9.51 2.95
C GLU A 149 -13.46 8.13 2.89
N LEU A 150 -13.82 7.68 1.67
CA LEU A 150 -14.40 6.36 1.45
C LEU A 150 -13.42 5.25 1.79
N LEU A 151 -12.14 5.40 1.41
CA LEU A 151 -11.08 4.45 1.77
C LEU A 151 -10.90 4.37 3.28
N MET A 152 -10.81 5.51 3.98
CA MET A 152 -10.69 5.53 5.44
C MET A 152 -11.93 4.98 6.14
N LYS A 153 -13.12 5.16 5.58
CA LYS A 153 -14.34 4.52 6.06
C LYS A 153 -14.24 3.00 5.97
N ALA A 154 -13.71 2.47 4.86
CA ALA A 154 -13.47 1.04 4.70
C ALA A 154 -12.42 0.52 5.71
N VAL A 155 -11.31 1.24 5.90
CA VAL A 155 -10.26 0.86 6.88
C VAL A 155 -10.82 0.81 8.31
N ARG A 156 -11.56 1.84 8.74
CA ARG A 156 -12.14 1.92 10.09
C ARG A 156 -13.15 0.82 10.39
N LYS A 157 -13.70 0.16 9.39
CA LYS A 157 -14.59 -1.00 9.57
C LYS A 157 -13.81 -2.23 10.07
N HIS A 158 -12.51 -2.31 9.84
CA HIS A 158 -11.69 -3.48 10.12
C HIS A 158 -10.65 -3.27 11.22
N THR A 159 -10.37 -2.05 11.61
CA THR A 159 -9.42 -1.76 12.69
C THR A 159 -9.79 -0.48 13.43
N GLU A 160 -9.67 -0.53 14.76
CA GLU A 160 -9.79 0.61 15.66
C GLU A 160 -8.42 1.10 16.16
N GLU A 161 -7.33 0.46 15.70
CA GLU A 161 -5.97 0.80 16.07
C GLU A 161 -5.62 2.23 15.67
N LYS A 162 -5.58 3.14 16.62
CA LYS A 162 -5.38 4.59 16.41
C LYS A 162 -4.13 4.90 15.61
N TRP A 163 -3.04 4.19 15.86
CA TRP A 163 -1.78 4.42 15.15
C TRP A 163 -1.84 3.95 13.69
N VAL A 164 -2.54 2.85 13.39
CA VAL A 164 -2.76 2.36 12.03
C VAL A 164 -3.53 3.40 11.23
N LEU A 165 -4.64 3.88 11.77
CA LEU A 165 -5.48 4.91 11.14
C LEU A 165 -4.70 6.21 10.91
N LEU A 166 -3.95 6.67 11.93
CA LEU A 166 -3.13 7.88 11.85
C LEU A 166 -2.11 7.83 10.72
N TYR A 167 -1.38 6.71 10.61
CA TYR A 167 -0.33 6.59 9.59
C TYR A 167 -0.87 6.39 8.18
N ILE A 168 -1.98 5.67 8.01
CA ILE A 168 -2.65 5.57 6.72
C ILE A 168 -3.08 6.97 6.25
N GLU A 169 -3.74 7.76 7.11
CA GLU A 169 -4.15 9.12 6.75
C GLU A 169 -2.96 10.00 6.34
N ARG A 170 -1.81 9.88 7.04
CA ARG A 170 -0.60 10.62 6.68
C ARG A 170 -0.04 10.20 5.32
N TRP A 171 0.00 8.90 5.03
CA TRP A 171 0.50 8.41 3.73
C TRP A 171 -0.43 8.73 2.58
N LEU A 172 -1.73 8.77 2.80
CA LEU A 172 -2.69 9.19 1.76
C LEU A 172 -2.50 10.67 1.38
N LYS A 173 -2.12 11.51 2.33
CA LYS A 173 -1.90 12.95 2.14
C LYS A 173 -0.44 13.31 1.83
N VAL A 174 0.45 12.32 1.73
CA VAL A 174 1.86 12.60 1.48
C VAL A 174 2.04 13.28 0.11
N PRO A 175 2.73 14.43 0.04
CA PRO A 175 2.99 15.10 -1.21
C PRO A 175 3.99 14.31 -2.07
N TYR A 176 4.01 14.59 -3.36
CA TYR A 176 5.03 14.07 -4.27
C TYR A 176 5.90 15.19 -4.83
N GLN A 177 7.18 14.88 -5.05
CA GLN A 177 8.12 15.78 -5.65
C GLN A 177 8.45 15.35 -7.08
N THR A 178 8.28 16.30 -8.01
CA THR A 178 8.61 16.10 -9.42
C THR A 178 10.12 16.11 -9.66
N SER A 179 10.56 15.69 -10.85
CA SER A 179 11.96 15.76 -11.27
C SER A 179 12.51 17.19 -11.31
N LYS A 180 11.64 18.21 -11.40
CA LYS A 180 11.99 19.64 -11.35
C LYS A 180 12.11 20.19 -9.93
N GLY A 181 11.81 19.38 -8.91
CA GLY A 181 11.86 19.77 -7.50
C GLY A 181 10.57 20.38 -6.96
N GLU A 182 9.52 20.50 -7.77
CA GLU A 182 8.21 20.98 -7.33
C GLU A 182 7.55 19.96 -6.39
N VAL A 183 7.01 20.44 -5.27
CA VAL A 183 6.26 19.62 -4.31
C VAL A 183 4.78 19.88 -4.52
N ILE A 184 4.03 18.82 -4.79
CA ILE A 184 2.60 18.87 -5.10
C ILE A 184 1.84 18.07 -4.04
N GLU A 185 0.85 18.71 -3.43
CA GLU A 185 -0.01 18.11 -2.42
C GLU A 185 -0.95 17.07 -3.04
N ARG A 186 -1.23 16.02 -2.27
CA ARG A 186 -2.13 14.95 -2.68
C ARG A 186 -3.48 15.08 -1.95
N THR A 187 -4.55 15.25 -2.71
CA THR A 187 -5.92 15.38 -2.19
C THR A 187 -6.77 14.13 -2.43
N MET A 188 -6.35 13.25 -3.33
CA MET A 188 -6.99 11.97 -3.64
C MET A 188 -5.95 10.96 -4.12
N GLY A 189 -6.35 9.71 -4.22
CA GLY A 189 -5.49 8.64 -4.71
C GLY A 189 -4.56 8.07 -3.65
N VAL A 190 -3.90 7.00 -4.03
CA VAL A 190 -2.88 6.29 -3.22
C VAL A 190 -1.57 6.30 -4.00
N PRO A 191 -0.43 6.61 -3.37
CA PRO A 191 0.85 6.65 -4.07
C PRO A 191 1.16 5.35 -4.81
N GLN A 192 1.30 5.40 -6.14
CA GLN A 192 1.68 4.23 -6.95
C GLN A 192 3.14 3.85 -6.66
N GLY A 193 3.35 2.68 -6.07
CA GLY A 193 4.67 2.21 -5.63
C GLY A 193 4.88 2.28 -4.11
N SER A 194 3.88 2.74 -3.36
CA SER A 194 3.86 2.59 -1.91
C SER A 194 3.63 1.13 -1.50
N VAL A 195 4.21 0.73 -0.38
CA VAL A 195 4.08 -0.65 0.14
C VAL A 195 2.65 -0.96 0.60
N ILE A 196 1.97 0.04 1.17
CA ILE A 196 0.60 -0.12 1.67
C ILE A 196 -0.46 0.03 0.56
N GLY A 197 -0.12 0.67 -0.55
CA GLY A 197 -1.05 0.96 -1.65
C GLY A 197 -1.85 -0.23 -2.14
N PRO A 198 -1.23 -1.36 -2.46
CA PRO A 198 -1.93 -2.56 -2.94
C PRO A 198 -2.99 -3.08 -1.97
N VAL A 199 -2.68 -3.13 -0.67
CA VAL A 199 -3.63 -3.60 0.35
C VAL A 199 -4.83 -2.66 0.48
N LEU A 200 -4.59 -1.35 0.45
CA LEU A 200 -5.66 -0.34 0.49
C LEU A 200 -6.51 -0.35 -0.79
N ALA A 201 -5.88 -0.54 -1.95
CA ALA A 201 -6.57 -0.66 -3.23
C ALA A 201 -7.49 -1.89 -3.26
N ASN A 202 -7.01 -3.04 -2.79
CA ASN A 202 -7.83 -4.26 -2.68
C ASN A 202 -9.00 -4.06 -1.71
N LEU A 203 -8.77 -3.43 -0.56
CA LEU A 203 -9.84 -3.14 0.39
C LEU A 203 -10.90 -2.21 -0.20
N PHE A 204 -10.48 -1.20 -0.96
CA PHE A 204 -11.41 -0.29 -1.63
C PHE A 204 -12.26 -1.04 -2.67
N LEU A 205 -11.61 -1.84 -3.55
CA LEU A 205 -12.30 -2.63 -4.56
C LEU A 205 -13.23 -3.68 -3.96
N HIS A 206 -12.86 -4.28 -2.85
CA HIS A 206 -13.73 -5.22 -2.14
C HIS A 206 -15.10 -4.60 -1.86
N TYR A 207 -15.14 -3.35 -1.40
CA TYR A 207 -16.43 -2.69 -1.09
C TYR A 207 -17.14 -2.11 -2.30
N VAL A 208 -16.42 -1.49 -3.22
CA VAL A 208 -17.05 -0.80 -4.35
C VAL A 208 -17.38 -1.72 -5.52
N PHE A 209 -16.74 -2.87 -5.61
CA PHE A 209 -16.92 -3.82 -6.70
C PHE A 209 -17.38 -5.19 -6.20
N ASP A 210 -16.57 -5.90 -5.41
CA ASP A 210 -16.87 -7.29 -5.04
C ASP A 210 -18.18 -7.42 -4.25
N GLU A 211 -18.37 -6.58 -3.23
CA GLU A 211 -19.61 -6.59 -2.45
C GLU A 211 -20.81 -6.08 -3.25
N TRP A 212 -20.60 -5.11 -4.13
CA TRP A 212 -21.64 -4.62 -5.02
C TRP A 212 -22.06 -5.71 -6.02
N MET A 213 -21.10 -6.38 -6.66
CA MET A 213 -21.36 -7.51 -7.57
C MET A 213 -22.12 -8.62 -6.86
N SER A 214 -21.64 -9.05 -5.70
CA SER A 214 -22.29 -10.13 -4.93
C SER A 214 -23.73 -9.85 -4.53
N ARG A 215 -24.09 -8.57 -4.32
CA ARG A 215 -25.47 -8.17 -3.96
C ARG A 215 -26.39 -8.03 -5.14
N ASN A 216 -25.88 -7.49 -6.26
CA ASN A 216 -26.71 -7.18 -7.41
C ASN A 216 -26.73 -8.31 -8.45
N TYR A 217 -25.70 -9.13 -8.49
CA TYR A 217 -25.51 -10.21 -9.47
C TYR A 217 -24.98 -11.49 -8.78
N PRO A 218 -25.74 -12.09 -7.86
CA PRO A 218 -25.28 -13.22 -7.05
C PRO A 218 -25.03 -14.50 -7.84
N THR A 219 -25.48 -14.56 -9.09
CA THR A 219 -25.34 -15.73 -9.99
C THR A 219 -24.21 -15.61 -11.01
N ILE A 220 -23.47 -14.51 -11.00
CA ILE A 220 -22.33 -14.26 -11.89
C ILE A 220 -21.01 -14.61 -11.21
#